data_4169c7c366613ed836c1ab8f15eddbcf
#
_entry.id   4169c7c366613ed836c1ab8f15eddbcf
#
_cell.length_a   1.000
_cell.length_b   1.000
_cell.length_c   1.000
_cell.angle_alpha   90.00
_cell.angle_beta   90.00
_cell.angle_gamma   90.00
#
_symmetry.space_group_name_H-M   'P 1'
#
loop_
_entity.id
_entity.type
_entity.pdbx_description
1 polymer ?
#
loop_
_entity_poly.entity_id
_entity_poly.type
_entity_poly.pdbx_seq_one_letter_code
_entity_poly.pdbx_strand_id
1 'polypeptide(L)'
;GLSGSGKSTIAVELEKMLNEAGKAVYLLDGDNIRCGINSDLGFSDEDRNENIRRIGEIAALFRDAGIITLVSFISPFREMRRVARERAGEGNFVEVYVNTDLQTCMERDPKGLYKKQIKNFTGKDSGYEEPLVPELIADTKKYTAKECAEQIFDYIMM
;
A
#
# COMPACT_ATOMS: atom_id res chain seq x y z
N GLY A 1 -4.16 -3.80 -1.86
CA GLY A 1 -4.77 -3.95 -3.20
C GLY A 1 -3.83 -4.59 -4.20
N LEU A 2 -4.38 -5.09 -5.31
CA LEU A 2 -3.64 -5.80 -6.37
C LEU A 2 -2.64 -4.89 -7.12
N SER A 3 -1.69 -5.47 -7.85
CA SER A 3 -0.88 -4.73 -8.82
C SER A 3 -1.79 -4.09 -9.87
N GLY A 4 -1.54 -2.84 -10.25
CA GLY A 4 -2.41 -2.12 -11.20
C GLY A 4 -3.71 -1.55 -10.60
N SER A 5 -3.96 -1.70 -9.29
CA SER A 5 -5.17 -1.16 -8.66
C SER A 5 -5.16 0.37 -8.47
N GLY A 6 -4.02 1.03 -8.62
CA GLY A 6 -3.91 2.49 -8.48
C GLY A 6 -3.29 2.97 -7.16
N LYS A 7 -2.75 2.08 -6.33
CA LYS A 7 -2.16 2.41 -5.01
C LYS A 7 -1.14 3.54 -5.07
N SER A 8 -0.12 3.41 -5.91
CA SER A 8 0.96 4.40 -6.00
C SER A 8 0.44 5.74 -6.50
N THR A 9 -0.52 5.77 -7.43
CA THR A 9 -1.11 7.01 -7.93
C THR A 9 -1.90 7.73 -6.83
N ILE A 10 -2.72 6.99 -6.09
CA ILE A 10 -3.46 7.54 -4.94
C ILE A 10 -2.49 8.06 -3.88
N ALA A 11 -1.44 7.29 -3.56
CA ALA A 11 -0.46 7.69 -2.56
C ALA A 11 0.30 8.97 -2.93
N VAL A 12 0.66 9.15 -4.21
CA VAL A 12 1.29 10.39 -4.70
C VAL A 12 0.36 11.59 -4.61
N GLU A 13 -0.92 11.44 -4.96
CA GLU A 13 -1.89 12.54 -4.81
C GLU A 13 -2.10 12.90 -3.33
N LEU A 14 -2.21 11.90 -2.46
CA LEU A 14 -2.33 12.11 -1.02
C LEU A 14 -1.08 12.78 -0.42
N GLU A 15 0.12 12.37 -0.84
CA GLU A 15 1.38 12.99 -0.43
C GLU A 15 1.41 14.48 -0.75
N LYS A 16 0.99 14.88 -1.96
CA LYS A 16 0.89 16.29 -2.37
C LYS A 16 -0.07 17.06 -1.45
N MET A 17 -1.26 16.54 -1.21
CA MET A 17 -2.26 17.19 -0.36
C MET A 17 -1.77 17.39 1.08
N LEU A 18 -1.12 16.37 1.65
CA LEU A 18 -0.55 16.45 2.99
C LEU A 18 0.59 17.48 3.07
N ASN A 19 1.48 17.51 2.07
CA ASN A 19 2.54 18.52 1.97
C ASN A 19 1.97 19.94 1.86
N GLU A 20 0.96 20.14 1.02
CA GLU A 20 0.26 21.45 0.87
C GLU A 20 -0.41 21.89 2.17
N ALA A 21 -0.89 20.93 2.98
CA ALA A 21 -1.43 21.17 4.32
C ALA A 21 -0.34 21.34 5.40
N GLY A 22 0.94 21.41 5.03
CA GLY A 22 2.06 21.62 5.95
C GLY A 22 2.39 20.40 6.83
N LYS A 23 1.97 19.20 6.44
CA LYS A 23 2.29 17.96 7.17
C LYS A 23 3.61 17.37 6.67
N ALA A 24 4.46 16.92 7.59
CA ALA A 24 5.59 16.08 7.23
C ALA A 24 5.07 14.71 6.81
N VAL A 25 5.39 14.31 5.58
CA VAL A 25 4.92 13.05 4.99
C VAL A 25 6.04 12.37 4.22
N TYR A 26 6.04 11.05 4.19
CA TYR A 26 6.97 10.26 3.39
C TYR A 26 6.26 9.05 2.75
N LEU A 27 6.48 8.87 1.46
CA LEU A 27 5.92 7.74 0.70
C LEU A 27 6.93 6.60 0.59
N LEU A 28 6.58 5.46 1.18
CA LEU A 28 7.26 4.17 0.98
C LEU A 28 6.51 3.39 -0.10
N ASP A 29 7.06 3.36 -1.30
CA ASP A 29 6.53 2.59 -2.42
C ASP A 29 7.33 1.31 -2.63
N GLY A 30 6.67 0.24 -3.11
CA GLY A 30 7.29 -1.05 -3.31
C GLY A 30 8.51 -1.03 -4.23
N ASP A 31 8.55 -0.12 -5.19
CA ASP A 31 9.66 -0.05 -6.14
C ASP A 31 10.92 0.58 -5.50
N ASN A 32 10.79 1.70 -4.77
CA ASN A 32 11.95 2.34 -4.14
C ASN A 32 12.54 1.50 -2.99
N ILE A 33 11.71 0.80 -2.26
CA ILE A 33 12.14 -0.05 -1.14
C ILE A 33 12.86 -1.32 -1.63
N ARG A 34 12.35 -1.98 -2.68
CA ARG A 34 12.97 -3.18 -3.24
C ARG A 34 14.28 -2.92 -3.96
N CYS A 35 14.51 -1.71 -4.45
CA CYS A 35 15.80 -1.30 -5.02
C CYS A 35 16.86 -0.96 -3.95
N GLY A 36 16.47 -0.78 -2.71
CA GLY A 36 17.32 -0.37 -1.59
C GLY A 36 17.27 -1.35 -0.42
N ILE A 37 16.60 -0.95 0.62
CA ILE A 37 16.58 -1.61 1.94
C ILE A 37 16.16 -3.09 1.90
N ASN A 38 15.30 -3.48 0.96
CA ASN A 38 14.79 -4.83 0.76
C ASN A 38 15.26 -5.47 -0.55
N SER A 39 16.41 -5.03 -1.07
CA SER A 39 16.98 -5.56 -2.31
C SER A 39 17.43 -7.03 -2.22
N ASP A 40 17.59 -7.53 -1.00
CA ASP A 40 17.93 -8.93 -0.68
C ASP A 40 16.70 -9.86 -0.71
N LEU A 41 15.47 -9.32 -0.77
CA LEU A 41 14.23 -10.09 -0.69
C LEU A 41 13.66 -10.41 -2.08
N GLY A 42 13.17 -11.66 -2.22
CA GLY A 42 12.45 -12.14 -3.39
C GLY A 42 10.92 -11.98 -3.27
N PHE A 43 10.20 -12.97 -3.82
CA PHE A 43 8.72 -12.98 -3.88
C PHE A 43 8.11 -14.24 -3.25
N SER A 44 8.87 -15.03 -2.48
CA SER A 44 8.32 -16.09 -1.65
C SER A 44 7.40 -15.49 -0.58
N ASP A 45 6.58 -16.31 0.05
CA ASP A 45 5.71 -15.84 1.13
C ASP A 45 6.53 -15.37 2.34
N GLU A 46 7.66 -16.03 2.62
CA GLU A 46 8.61 -15.64 3.66
C GLU A 46 9.22 -14.27 3.36
N ASP A 47 9.70 -14.04 2.13
CA ASP A 47 10.25 -12.77 1.71
C ASP A 47 9.23 -11.64 1.75
N ARG A 48 7.97 -11.93 1.39
CA ARG A 48 6.88 -10.97 1.48
C ARG A 48 6.56 -10.60 2.92
N ASN A 49 6.54 -11.59 3.83
CA ASN A 49 6.36 -11.36 5.26
C ASN A 49 7.48 -10.48 5.82
N GLU A 50 8.73 -10.80 5.51
CA GLU A 50 9.89 -10.03 5.94
C GLU A 50 9.89 -8.61 5.35
N ASN A 51 9.50 -8.46 4.09
CA ASN A 51 9.35 -7.15 3.46
C ASN A 51 8.36 -6.26 4.25
N ILE A 52 7.18 -6.76 4.56
CA ILE A 52 6.16 -5.99 5.32
C ILE A 52 6.62 -5.74 6.76
N ARG A 53 7.29 -6.72 7.39
CA ARG A 53 7.85 -6.53 8.73
C ARG A 53 8.85 -5.37 8.76
N ARG A 54 9.83 -5.35 7.84
CA ARG A 54 10.83 -4.26 7.75
C ARG A 54 10.18 -2.91 7.51
N ILE A 55 9.18 -2.86 6.62
CA ILE A 55 8.44 -1.63 6.33
C ILE A 55 7.67 -1.14 7.56
N GLY A 56 7.08 -2.04 8.32
CA GLY A 56 6.40 -1.71 9.57
C GLY A 56 7.35 -1.07 10.60
N GLU A 57 8.59 -1.58 10.72
CA GLU A 57 9.62 -0.99 11.58
C GLU A 57 10.02 0.41 11.11
N ILE A 58 10.25 0.60 9.81
CA ILE A 58 10.60 1.91 9.24
C ILE A 58 9.47 2.92 9.45
N ALA A 59 8.24 2.51 9.17
CA ALA A 59 7.07 3.37 9.38
C ALA A 59 6.88 3.78 10.85
N ALA A 60 7.17 2.87 11.79
CA ALA A 60 7.15 3.19 13.21
C ALA A 60 8.21 4.24 13.60
N LEU A 61 9.42 4.14 13.06
CA LEU A 61 10.48 5.14 13.28
C LEU A 61 10.10 6.51 12.70
N PHE A 62 9.51 6.55 11.51
CA PHE A 62 9.02 7.80 10.92
C PHE A 62 7.88 8.42 11.73
N ARG A 63 6.94 7.62 12.22
CA ARG A 63 5.90 8.08 13.14
C ARG A 63 6.51 8.73 14.38
N ASP A 64 7.50 8.08 15.00
CA ASP A 64 8.18 8.61 16.20
C ASP A 64 8.89 9.94 15.90
N ALA A 65 9.32 10.15 14.66
CA ALA A 65 9.85 11.43 14.17
C ALA A 65 8.75 12.46 13.79
N GLY A 66 7.47 12.12 13.96
CA GLY A 66 6.35 13.00 13.61
C GLY A 66 6.01 13.05 12.13
N ILE A 67 6.42 12.05 11.36
CA ILE A 67 6.20 11.95 9.92
C ILE A 67 5.04 11.01 9.62
N ILE A 68 4.05 11.48 8.84
CA ILE A 68 3.01 10.63 8.28
C ILE A 68 3.64 9.73 7.23
N THR A 69 3.51 8.41 7.40
CA THR A 69 4.08 7.45 6.46
C THR A 69 3.01 6.83 5.59
N LEU A 70 3.09 7.08 4.29
CA LEU A 70 2.25 6.43 3.30
C LEU A 70 2.96 5.16 2.80
N VAL A 71 2.31 4.01 2.95
CA VAL A 71 2.88 2.70 2.58
C VAL A 71 2.08 2.11 1.43
N SER A 72 2.66 2.14 0.22
CA SER A 72 2.02 1.68 -1.01
C SER A 72 2.52 0.30 -1.44
N PHE A 73 1.99 -0.75 -0.81
CA PHE A 73 2.35 -2.14 -1.07
C PHE A 73 1.13 -3.00 -1.34
N ILE A 74 1.31 -4.15 -2.00
CA ILE A 74 0.23 -5.12 -2.21
C ILE A 74 -0.27 -5.65 -0.87
N SER A 75 0.62 -6.04 0.04
CA SER A 75 0.32 -6.59 1.38
C SER A 75 -0.78 -7.66 1.32
N PRO A 76 -0.53 -8.81 0.65
CA PRO A 76 -1.60 -9.71 0.22
C PRO A 76 -2.31 -10.43 1.35
N PHE A 77 -1.65 -10.67 2.48
CA PHE A 77 -2.20 -11.48 3.56
C PHE A 77 -2.65 -10.62 4.75
N ARG A 78 -3.77 -11.00 5.35
CA ARG A 78 -4.34 -10.30 6.53
C ARG A 78 -3.36 -10.27 7.69
N GLU A 79 -2.64 -11.37 7.90
CA GLU A 79 -1.66 -11.48 8.97
C GLU A 79 -0.54 -10.45 8.85
N MET A 80 -0.02 -10.22 7.64
CA MET A 80 0.98 -9.17 7.40
C MET A 80 0.48 -7.79 7.81
N ARG A 81 -0.77 -7.46 7.45
CA ARG A 81 -1.39 -6.17 7.77
C ARG A 81 -1.67 -6.04 9.27
N ARG A 82 -2.08 -7.14 9.92
CA ARG A 82 -2.26 -7.20 11.36
C ARG A 82 -0.95 -6.90 12.11
N VAL A 83 0.15 -7.54 11.73
CA VAL A 83 1.48 -7.30 12.33
C VAL A 83 1.91 -5.86 12.14
N ALA A 84 1.71 -5.28 10.95
CA ALA A 84 2.01 -3.86 10.69
C ALA A 84 1.16 -2.92 11.55
N ARG A 85 -0.14 -3.21 11.72
CA ARG A 85 -1.05 -2.46 12.59
C ARG A 85 -0.61 -2.51 14.04
N GLU A 86 -0.28 -3.68 14.56
CA GLU A 86 0.22 -3.83 15.93
C GLU A 86 1.51 -3.06 16.17
N ARG A 87 2.42 -3.08 15.19
CA ARG A 87 3.66 -2.33 15.26
C ARG A 87 3.46 -0.82 15.23
N ALA A 88 2.48 -0.33 14.47
CA ALA A 88 2.09 1.07 14.46
C ALA A 88 1.48 1.54 15.79
N GLY A 89 0.79 0.63 16.47
CA GLY A 89 0.07 0.94 17.72
C GLY A 89 -1.32 1.50 17.49
N GLU A 90 -2.13 1.47 18.54
CA GLU A 90 -3.53 1.90 18.51
C GLU A 90 -3.66 3.37 18.07
N GLY A 91 -4.61 3.63 17.18
CA GLY A 91 -4.87 4.97 16.65
C GLY A 91 -3.84 5.50 15.64
N ASN A 92 -2.77 4.74 15.35
CA ASN A 92 -1.68 5.18 14.46
C ASN A 92 -1.63 4.42 13.13
N PHE A 93 -2.65 3.64 12.80
CA PHE A 93 -2.70 2.85 11.58
C PHE A 93 -4.04 3.02 10.88
N VAL A 94 -3.99 3.34 9.60
CA VAL A 94 -5.16 3.43 8.71
C VAL A 94 -4.96 2.43 7.59
N GLU A 95 -5.83 1.42 7.50
CA GLU A 95 -5.85 0.46 6.41
C GLU A 95 -6.77 0.97 5.30
N VAL A 96 -6.18 1.26 4.16
CA VAL A 96 -6.92 1.65 2.95
C VAL A 96 -6.96 0.48 1.98
N TYR A 97 -8.13 -0.08 1.75
CA TYR A 97 -8.33 -1.10 0.74
C TYR A 97 -8.55 -0.46 -0.63
N VAL A 98 -7.54 -0.52 -1.48
CA VAL A 98 -7.68 -0.06 -2.88
C VAL A 98 -8.36 -1.17 -3.67
N ASN A 99 -9.68 -1.06 -3.75
CA ASN A 99 -10.56 -2.06 -4.33
C ASN A 99 -10.68 -1.87 -5.85
N THR A 100 -10.07 -2.81 -6.57
CA THR A 100 -10.14 -2.89 -8.03
C THR A 100 -10.11 -4.37 -8.39
N ASP A 101 -11.07 -4.83 -9.19
CA ASP A 101 -11.10 -6.23 -9.62
C ASP A 101 -9.89 -6.59 -10.48
N LEU A 102 -9.57 -7.89 -10.49
CA LEU A 102 -8.40 -8.42 -11.18
C LEU A 102 -8.42 -8.10 -12.67
N GLN A 103 -9.59 -8.20 -13.32
CA GLN A 103 -9.72 -7.93 -14.76
C GLN A 103 -9.31 -6.50 -15.09
N THR A 104 -9.82 -5.53 -14.35
CA THR A 104 -9.45 -4.11 -14.50
C THR A 104 -7.96 -3.87 -14.23
N CYS A 105 -7.40 -4.53 -13.22
CA CYS A 105 -5.96 -4.46 -12.93
C CYS A 105 -5.12 -5.01 -14.11
N MET A 106 -5.53 -6.12 -14.70
CA MET A 106 -4.86 -6.73 -15.85
C MET A 106 -4.95 -5.85 -17.10
N GLU A 107 -6.09 -5.21 -17.34
CA GLU A 107 -6.28 -4.27 -18.45
C GLU A 107 -5.40 -3.02 -18.31
N ARG A 108 -5.30 -2.49 -17.10
CA ARG A 108 -4.45 -1.32 -16.80
C ARG A 108 -2.96 -1.66 -16.93
N ASP A 109 -2.54 -2.76 -16.37
CA ASP A 109 -1.16 -3.33 -16.35
C ASP A 109 -0.03 -2.31 -16.61
N PRO A 110 0.08 -1.22 -15.82
CA PRO A 110 0.97 -0.09 -16.12
C PRO A 110 2.45 -0.46 -16.16
N LYS A 111 2.81 -1.57 -15.51
CA LYS A 111 4.19 -2.10 -15.43
C LYS A 111 4.42 -3.31 -16.33
N GLY A 112 3.41 -3.75 -17.08
CA GLY A 112 3.48 -4.96 -17.91
C GLY A 112 3.73 -6.25 -17.14
N LEU A 113 3.40 -6.28 -15.84
CA LEU A 113 3.71 -7.41 -14.95
C LEU A 113 2.78 -8.61 -15.19
N TYR A 114 1.52 -8.37 -15.55
CA TYR A 114 0.57 -9.45 -15.85
C TYR A 114 0.90 -10.21 -17.13
N LYS A 115 1.63 -9.58 -18.05
CA LYS A 115 2.10 -10.19 -19.29
C LYS A 115 3.37 -11.01 -19.07
N LYS A 116 4.11 -10.76 -18.00
CA LYS A 116 5.31 -11.53 -17.63
C LYS A 116 4.91 -12.80 -16.90
N GLN A 117 5.66 -13.88 -17.12
CA GLN A 117 5.52 -15.12 -16.35
C GLN A 117 6.25 -15.00 -15.01
N ILE A 118 5.69 -14.22 -14.09
CA ILE A 118 6.24 -14.04 -12.75
C ILE A 118 5.64 -15.12 -11.85
N LYS A 119 6.47 -15.98 -11.29
CA LYS A 119 6.04 -16.99 -10.30
C LYS A 119 5.52 -16.31 -9.04
N ASN A 120 4.50 -16.89 -8.42
CA ASN A 120 3.85 -16.39 -7.20
C ASN A 120 3.29 -14.96 -7.35
N PHE A 121 2.78 -14.61 -8.54
CA PHE A 121 2.22 -13.29 -8.77
C PHE A 121 0.84 -13.17 -8.10
N THR A 122 0.71 -12.20 -7.18
CA THR A 122 -0.51 -11.98 -6.40
C THR A 122 -1.72 -11.70 -7.31
N GLY A 123 -2.80 -12.44 -7.09
CA GLY A 123 -4.03 -12.37 -7.87
C GLY A 123 -4.06 -13.32 -9.07
N LYS A 124 -2.92 -13.89 -9.48
CA LYS A 124 -2.84 -14.93 -10.51
C LYS A 124 -2.50 -16.29 -9.91
N ASP A 125 -1.29 -16.42 -9.39
CA ASP A 125 -0.71 -17.68 -8.88
C ASP A 125 -0.66 -17.71 -7.35
N SER A 126 -0.78 -16.55 -6.71
CA SER A 126 -0.81 -16.37 -5.26
C SER A 126 -2.07 -15.61 -4.85
N GLY A 127 -2.65 -15.99 -3.71
CA GLY A 127 -3.88 -15.40 -3.21
C GLY A 127 -3.71 -13.94 -2.76
N TYR A 128 -4.84 -13.24 -2.73
CA TYR A 128 -4.99 -11.95 -2.06
C TYR A 128 -6.16 -12.06 -1.09
N GLU A 129 -5.89 -11.81 0.18
CA GLU A 129 -6.91 -11.80 1.23
C GLU A 129 -7.43 -10.38 1.42
N GLU A 130 -8.65 -10.12 0.96
CA GLU A 130 -9.29 -8.83 1.19
C GLU A 130 -9.38 -8.50 2.67
N PRO A 131 -9.16 -7.22 3.07
CA PRO A 131 -9.33 -6.83 4.46
C PRO A 131 -10.80 -7.00 4.90
N LEU A 132 -11.00 -7.43 6.13
CA LEU A 132 -12.33 -7.65 6.68
C LEU A 132 -12.99 -6.33 7.11
N VAL A 133 -12.23 -5.45 7.73
CA VAL A 133 -12.70 -4.18 8.29
C VAL A 133 -11.62 -3.11 8.08
N PRO A 134 -11.38 -2.66 6.84
CA PRO A 134 -10.47 -1.54 6.59
C PRO A 134 -11.12 -0.24 7.07
N GLU A 135 -10.32 0.73 7.46
CA GLU A 135 -10.82 2.07 7.79
C GLU A 135 -11.42 2.77 6.57
N LEU A 136 -10.87 2.52 5.38
CA LEU A 136 -11.35 3.10 4.14
C LEU A 136 -11.30 2.10 2.97
N ILE A 137 -12.25 2.26 2.05
CA ILE A 137 -12.27 1.53 0.77
C ILE A 137 -12.19 2.54 -0.35
N ALA A 138 -11.08 2.52 -1.10
CA ALA A 138 -10.87 3.32 -2.28
C ALA A 138 -11.31 2.54 -3.53
N ASP A 139 -12.51 2.80 -4.03
CA ASP A 139 -13.06 2.16 -5.23
C ASP A 139 -12.59 2.90 -6.48
N THR A 140 -11.54 2.41 -7.11
CA THR A 140 -10.93 3.06 -8.29
C THR A 140 -11.69 2.82 -9.60
N LYS A 141 -12.82 2.13 -9.57
CA LYS A 141 -13.75 2.03 -10.69
C LYS A 141 -14.76 3.18 -10.69
N LYS A 142 -15.09 3.68 -9.49
CA LYS A 142 -16.06 4.77 -9.31
C LYS A 142 -15.38 6.13 -9.22
N TYR A 143 -14.22 6.19 -8.60
CA TYR A 143 -13.53 7.42 -8.27
C TYR A 143 -12.16 7.49 -8.94
N THR A 144 -11.76 8.69 -9.32
CA THR A 144 -10.40 8.99 -9.76
C THR A 144 -9.41 8.81 -8.61
N ALA A 145 -8.12 8.70 -8.93
CA ALA A 145 -7.09 8.61 -7.90
C ALA A 145 -7.09 9.84 -6.97
N LYS A 146 -7.38 11.03 -7.52
CA LYS A 146 -7.48 12.27 -6.76
C LYS A 146 -8.64 12.23 -5.79
N GLU A 147 -9.83 11.86 -6.23
CA GLU A 147 -11.02 11.74 -5.36
C GLU A 147 -10.82 10.69 -4.26
N CYS A 148 -10.17 9.56 -4.59
CA CYS A 148 -9.78 8.58 -3.56
C CYS A 148 -8.80 9.18 -2.53
N ALA A 149 -7.81 9.95 -2.99
CA ALA A 149 -6.86 10.62 -2.12
C ALA A 149 -7.53 11.69 -1.23
N GLU A 150 -8.49 12.45 -1.77
CA GLU A 150 -9.32 13.42 -1.02
C GLU A 150 -10.07 12.74 0.13
N GLN A 151 -10.74 11.61 -0.13
CA GLN A 151 -11.42 10.83 0.90
C GLN A 151 -10.47 10.37 2.02
N ILE A 152 -9.26 9.93 1.66
CA ILE A 152 -8.26 9.51 2.64
C ILE A 152 -7.73 10.72 3.42
N PHE A 153 -7.47 11.83 2.74
CA PHE A 153 -7.02 13.06 3.36
C PHE A 153 -8.01 13.57 4.40
N ASP A 154 -9.28 13.65 4.05
CA ASP A 154 -10.34 14.08 4.95
C ASP A 154 -10.42 13.20 6.20
N TYR A 155 -10.28 11.88 6.04
CA TYR A 155 -10.27 10.94 7.16
C TYR A 155 -9.07 11.15 8.10
N ILE A 156 -7.89 11.40 7.54
CA ILE A 156 -6.66 11.60 8.35
C ILE A 156 -6.70 12.93 9.10
N MET A 157 -7.34 13.94 8.50
CA MET A 157 -7.37 15.31 9.03
C MET A 157 -8.52 15.56 10.03
N MET A 158 -9.47 14.62 10.14
CA MET A 158 -10.54 14.68 11.16
C MET A 158 -10.00 14.49 12.56
#